data_56fbced52137d1487a4c56823a91bab6
#
_entry.id   56fbced52137d1487a4c56823a91bab6
#
_cell.length_a   1.000
_cell.length_b   1.000
_cell.length_c   1.000
_cell.angle_alpha   90.00
_cell.angle_beta   90.00
_cell.angle_gamma   90.00
#
_symmetry.space_group_name_H-M   'P 1'
#
loop_
_entity.id
_entity.type
_entity.pdbx_description
1 polymer ?
#
loop_
_entity_poly.entity_id
_entity_poly.type
_entity_poly.pdbx_seq_one_letter_code
_entity_poly.pdbx_strand_id
1 'polypeptide(L)'
;PEAWSKRSELMPIEHRNMYEFSNAIVEPWDGPAAIAAVDGNWIVGGMDRNGLRPMRYSISRDNLIYVGSETGMVTVDESKIIEKGKLGPGEIIGINLKEGKIFRDHEMKERLASEAPYEEYVKKIIRLDKRVKISKESTVTDQAKLRKKMIAAGYTMEELELILHPMVSDAKESTGSMGDDTPIAVLSDKYRPLSHFFRQKFSQVTNPPIDSLREQSRMSLKTRFGNLQDILNPNPYEENVFVIDSPFITNGFFKKISSRGQQTTTNIDCTVGKKSFDLKNEIKRIQLEAETAVLSGKSHIVLSDINADEEKIALPLILITAAVHTDLTRKGIRSFVSLHVRSSECIDTHYLSLIHISEPTRLRRISYAVFCLK
;
A
#
# COMPACT_ATOMS: atom_id res chain seq x y z
N PRO A 1 8.55 8.70 -6.04
CA PRO A 1 8.11 9.98 -5.51
C PRO A 1 8.93 10.41 -4.30
N GLU A 2 9.08 11.72 -4.12
CA GLU A 2 9.81 12.28 -3.00
C GLU A 2 9.11 12.06 -1.66
N ALA A 3 9.90 12.00 -0.59
CA ALA A 3 9.36 11.88 0.75
C ALA A 3 8.58 13.13 1.14
N TRP A 4 7.33 12.97 1.54
CA TRP A 4 6.52 14.02 2.13
C TRP A 4 7.03 14.33 3.53
N SER A 5 7.97 15.22 3.61
CA SER A 5 8.47 15.73 4.89
C SER A 5 7.75 17.02 5.29
N LYS A 6 7.99 17.47 6.51
CA LYS A 6 7.56 18.80 6.97
C LYS A 6 8.11 19.95 6.11
N ARG A 7 9.11 19.68 5.25
CA ARG A 7 9.72 20.64 4.31
C ARG A 7 9.09 20.65 2.92
N SER A 8 8.04 19.88 2.69
CA SER A 8 7.35 19.87 1.38
C SER A 8 6.81 21.25 0.98
N GLU A 9 6.60 22.14 1.96
CA GLU A 9 6.19 23.54 1.71
C GLU A 9 7.25 24.37 1.00
N LEU A 10 8.52 23.97 1.07
CA LEU A 10 9.63 24.63 0.38
C LEU A 10 9.78 24.18 -1.08
N MET A 11 9.06 23.15 -1.48
CA MET A 11 9.07 22.63 -2.84
C MET A 11 8.19 23.49 -3.75
N PRO A 12 8.59 23.75 -5.01
CA PRO A 12 7.72 24.39 -6.00
C PRO A 12 6.36 23.72 -6.10
N ILE A 13 5.30 24.49 -6.26
CA ILE A 13 3.93 23.97 -6.24
C ILE A 13 3.68 22.98 -7.37
N GLU A 14 4.28 23.19 -8.53
CA GLU A 14 4.20 22.33 -9.71
C GLU A 14 4.78 20.94 -9.40
N HIS A 15 5.97 20.90 -8.79
CA HIS A 15 6.60 19.64 -8.35
C HIS A 15 5.74 18.94 -7.30
N ARG A 16 5.16 19.69 -6.35
CA ARG A 16 4.29 19.16 -5.31
C ARG A 16 3.05 18.52 -5.91
N ASN A 17 2.42 19.18 -6.87
CA ASN A 17 1.24 18.65 -7.56
C ASN A 17 1.58 17.38 -8.35
N MET A 18 2.69 17.36 -9.08
CA MET A 18 3.18 16.17 -9.77
C MET A 18 3.37 14.98 -8.79
N TYR A 19 4.02 15.22 -7.63
CA TYR A 19 4.23 14.17 -6.64
C TYR A 19 2.93 13.73 -5.96
N GLU A 20 2.01 14.66 -5.66
CA GLU A 20 0.70 14.28 -5.08
C GLU A 20 -0.09 13.40 -6.04
N PHE A 21 -0.10 13.73 -7.32
CA PHE A 21 -0.67 12.90 -8.35
C PHE A 21 0.03 11.54 -8.43
N SER A 22 1.36 11.55 -8.56
CA SER A 22 2.15 10.33 -8.66
C SER A 22 1.98 9.41 -7.46
N ASN A 23 1.86 9.96 -6.25
CA ASN A 23 1.61 9.21 -5.03
C ASN A 23 0.23 8.53 -5.00
N ALA A 24 -0.74 9.01 -5.75
CA ALA A 24 -2.02 8.32 -5.91
C ALA A 24 -1.89 7.08 -6.80
N ILE A 25 -0.88 7.06 -7.64
CA ILE A 25 -0.61 5.99 -8.60
C ILE A 25 0.57 5.10 -8.15
N VAL A 26 1.65 5.61 -7.56
CA VAL A 26 2.84 4.85 -7.09
C VAL A 26 3.05 5.10 -5.61
N GLU A 27 3.08 4.04 -4.83
CA GLU A 27 3.46 4.14 -3.44
C GLU A 27 4.90 4.66 -3.30
N PRO A 28 5.19 5.49 -2.28
CA PRO A 28 6.55 5.90 -1.99
C PRO A 28 7.39 4.67 -1.63
N TRP A 29 8.54 4.53 -2.28
CA TRP A 29 9.46 3.45 -1.98
C TRP A 29 10.44 3.88 -0.89
N ASP A 30 10.54 3.10 0.17
CA ASP A 30 11.41 3.37 1.33
C ASP A 30 12.69 2.53 1.38
N GLY A 31 12.89 1.63 0.42
CA GLY A 31 14.08 0.80 0.35
C GLY A 31 15.31 1.51 -0.21
N PRO A 32 16.53 1.04 0.11
CA PRO A 32 17.75 1.52 -0.52
C PRO A 32 17.75 1.17 -2.01
N ALA A 33 17.83 2.19 -2.87
CA ALA A 33 17.87 2.01 -4.31
C ALA A 33 18.77 3.01 -5.01
N ALA A 34 19.55 2.50 -5.96
CA ALA A 34 20.18 3.28 -7.02
C ALA A 34 19.66 2.70 -8.34
N ILE A 35 18.94 3.50 -9.09
CA ILE A 35 18.18 3.03 -10.26
C ILE A 35 18.79 3.63 -11.51
N ALA A 36 19.03 2.79 -12.51
CA ALA A 36 19.28 3.21 -13.88
C ALA A 36 18.15 2.69 -14.76
N ALA A 37 17.57 3.55 -15.57
CA ALA A 37 16.47 3.22 -16.47
C ALA A 37 16.72 3.78 -17.87
N VAL A 38 16.19 3.10 -18.88
CA VAL A 38 16.26 3.53 -20.28
C VAL A 38 14.95 3.19 -21.00
N ASP A 39 14.46 4.11 -21.82
CA ASP A 39 13.24 3.92 -22.64
C ASP A 39 13.45 4.13 -24.15
N GLY A 40 14.69 4.18 -24.60
CA GLY A 40 15.07 4.43 -25.99
C GLY A 40 15.21 5.94 -26.35
N ASN A 41 14.62 6.84 -25.62
CA ASN A 41 14.80 8.31 -25.76
C ASN A 41 15.53 8.90 -24.59
N TRP A 42 15.39 8.31 -23.43
CA TRP A 42 15.96 8.77 -22.18
C TRP A 42 16.81 7.71 -21.51
N ILE A 43 17.89 8.15 -20.90
CA ILE A 43 18.65 7.42 -19.90
C ILE A 43 18.54 8.20 -18.61
N VAL A 44 18.13 7.54 -17.54
CA VAL A 44 17.92 8.19 -16.24
C VAL A 44 18.66 7.43 -15.17
N GLY A 45 19.42 8.16 -14.33
CA GLY A 45 19.98 7.67 -13.09
C GLY A 45 19.31 8.35 -11.90
N GLY A 46 18.96 7.61 -10.87
CA GLY A 46 18.29 8.18 -9.70
C GLY A 46 18.57 7.43 -8.42
N MET A 47 18.46 8.13 -7.31
CA MET A 47 18.60 7.57 -5.97
C MET A 47 17.26 7.46 -5.25
N ASP A 48 17.23 6.57 -4.27
CA ASP A 48 16.13 6.53 -3.32
C ASP A 48 16.02 7.86 -2.55
N ARG A 49 14.83 8.18 -2.09
CA ARG A 49 14.52 9.44 -1.41
C ARG A 49 15.33 9.69 -0.12
N ASN A 50 15.86 8.64 0.48
CA ASN A 50 16.68 8.71 1.70
C ASN A 50 18.18 8.73 1.42
N GLY A 51 18.59 8.44 0.17
CA GLY A 51 20.00 8.40 -0.22
C GLY A 51 20.78 7.27 0.45
N LEU A 52 20.14 6.10 0.63
CA LEU A 52 20.73 4.95 1.31
C LEU A 52 21.75 4.20 0.44
N ARG A 53 21.60 4.29 -0.89
CA ARG A 53 22.59 3.80 -1.85
C ARG A 53 23.34 4.97 -2.48
N PRO A 54 24.65 4.88 -2.67
CA PRO A 54 25.40 5.92 -3.36
C PRO A 54 25.17 5.84 -4.87
N MET A 55 25.18 7.00 -5.54
CA MET A 55 25.24 7.10 -6.99
C MET A 55 26.17 8.25 -7.38
N ARG A 56 27.17 7.93 -8.20
CA ARG A 56 28.14 8.88 -8.75
C ARG A 56 28.04 8.89 -10.25
N TYR A 57 28.46 10.00 -10.86
CA TYR A 57 28.56 10.10 -12.30
C TYR A 57 29.87 10.74 -12.71
N SER A 58 30.32 10.43 -13.93
CA SER A 58 31.45 11.06 -14.58
C SER A 58 31.07 11.34 -16.05
N ILE A 59 31.44 12.52 -16.56
CA ILE A 59 31.19 12.93 -17.93
C ILE A 59 32.53 13.09 -18.61
N SER A 60 32.68 12.50 -19.82
CA SER A 60 33.91 12.59 -20.61
C SER A 60 33.77 13.57 -21.78
N ARG A 61 34.93 14.00 -22.33
CA ARG A 61 35.01 14.82 -23.55
C ARG A 61 34.46 14.12 -24.78
N ASP A 62 34.41 12.79 -24.74
CA ASP A 62 33.88 11.96 -25.82
C ASP A 62 32.32 11.87 -25.77
N ASN A 63 31.67 12.75 -25.00
CA ASN A 63 30.21 12.75 -24.78
C ASN A 63 29.65 11.46 -24.16
N LEU A 64 30.44 10.77 -23.36
CA LEU A 64 30.00 9.62 -22.59
C LEU A 64 29.72 10.00 -21.15
N ILE A 65 28.67 9.44 -20.59
CA ILE A 65 28.37 9.53 -19.17
C ILE A 65 28.45 8.15 -18.52
N TYR A 66 29.13 8.08 -17.42
CA TYR A 66 29.29 6.88 -16.60
C TYR A 66 28.56 7.10 -15.30
N VAL A 67 27.61 6.24 -14.97
CA VAL A 67 26.80 6.35 -13.75
C VAL A 67 26.92 5.04 -12.98
N GLY A 68 27.24 5.12 -11.70
CA GLY A 68 27.39 3.93 -10.87
C GLY A 68 27.53 4.25 -9.40
N SER A 69 27.61 3.22 -8.56
CA SER A 69 27.73 3.39 -7.10
C SER A 69 29.08 4.01 -6.70
N GLU A 70 30.13 3.74 -7.45
CA GLU A 70 31.49 4.15 -7.15
C GLU A 70 32.21 4.72 -8.38
N THR A 71 33.19 5.59 -8.13
CA THR A 71 34.11 6.05 -9.18
C THR A 71 35.09 4.91 -9.51
N GLY A 72 35.35 4.68 -10.78
CA GLY A 72 36.30 3.65 -11.22
C GLY A 72 35.66 2.28 -11.50
N MET A 73 34.36 2.16 -11.46
CA MET A 73 33.66 0.92 -11.89
C MET A 73 33.89 0.60 -13.38
N VAL A 74 34.13 1.63 -14.17
CA VAL A 74 34.51 1.51 -15.57
C VAL A 74 35.90 2.10 -15.72
N THR A 75 36.80 1.39 -16.38
CA THR A 75 38.15 1.89 -16.68
C THR A 75 38.03 2.99 -17.73
N VAL A 76 38.23 4.22 -17.31
CA VAL A 76 38.21 5.42 -18.17
C VAL A 76 39.48 6.18 -17.95
N ASP A 77 40.02 6.73 -19.03
CA ASP A 77 41.16 7.63 -18.96
C ASP A 77 40.73 8.92 -18.23
N GLU A 78 41.32 9.16 -17.06
CA GLU A 78 41.04 10.31 -16.21
C GLU A 78 41.23 11.64 -16.94
N SER A 79 42.20 11.72 -17.88
CA SER A 79 42.45 12.92 -18.68
C SER A 79 41.28 13.30 -19.58
N LYS A 80 40.41 12.37 -19.90
CA LYS A 80 39.21 12.58 -20.69
C LYS A 80 37.99 13.04 -19.87
N ILE A 81 38.03 12.90 -18.57
CA ILE A 81 36.91 13.28 -17.69
C ILE A 81 36.88 14.78 -17.52
N ILE A 82 35.75 15.40 -17.86
CA ILE A 82 35.52 16.84 -17.73
C ILE A 82 34.70 17.21 -16.51
N GLU A 83 33.90 16.27 -16.00
CA GLU A 83 33.07 16.48 -14.82
C GLU A 83 32.91 15.18 -14.02
N LYS A 84 32.92 15.30 -12.70
CA LYS A 84 32.58 14.24 -11.74
C LYS A 84 31.58 14.79 -10.73
N GLY A 85 30.60 14.01 -10.38
CA GLY A 85 29.62 14.38 -9.39
C GLY A 85 29.02 13.19 -8.65
N LYS A 86 28.14 13.52 -7.71
CA LYS A 86 27.31 12.55 -6.99
C LYS A 86 25.88 13.04 -6.98
N LEU A 87 24.94 12.11 -6.96
CA LEU A 87 23.54 12.42 -6.71
C LEU A 87 23.28 12.42 -5.21
N GLY A 88 22.47 13.34 -4.75
CA GLY A 88 21.96 13.42 -3.40
C GLY A 88 20.67 12.59 -3.21
N PRO A 89 20.14 12.53 -1.97
CA PRO A 89 18.89 11.84 -1.67
C PRO A 89 17.71 12.32 -2.52
N GLY A 90 17.09 11.40 -3.26
CA GLY A 90 15.97 11.70 -4.14
C GLY A 90 16.33 12.47 -5.42
N GLU A 91 17.62 12.68 -5.69
CA GLU A 91 18.07 13.35 -6.93
C GLU A 91 18.09 12.37 -8.10
N ILE A 92 17.90 12.96 -9.27
CA ILE A 92 17.92 12.28 -10.56
C ILE A 92 18.82 13.02 -11.55
N ILE A 93 19.38 12.29 -12.50
CA ILE A 93 20.06 12.82 -13.69
C ILE A 93 19.44 12.16 -14.92
N GLY A 94 19.07 12.93 -15.90
CA GLY A 94 18.48 12.46 -17.16
C GLY A 94 19.28 12.88 -18.36
N ILE A 95 19.34 12.00 -19.38
CA ILE A 95 19.95 12.28 -20.66
C ILE A 95 18.90 12.06 -21.72
N ASN A 96 18.57 13.12 -22.46
CA ASN A 96 17.74 12.99 -23.65
C ASN A 96 18.64 12.64 -24.84
N LEU A 97 18.46 11.44 -25.36
CA LEU A 97 19.30 10.93 -26.47
C LEU A 97 19.02 11.65 -27.80
N LYS A 98 17.81 12.15 -28.02
CA LYS A 98 17.46 12.90 -29.23
C LYS A 98 18.02 14.32 -29.21
N GLU A 99 17.98 14.96 -28.04
CA GLU A 99 18.49 16.33 -27.87
C GLU A 99 19.99 16.34 -27.60
N GLY A 100 20.60 15.22 -27.23
CA GLY A 100 21.99 15.15 -26.78
C GLY A 100 22.25 15.99 -25.53
N LYS A 101 21.23 16.20 -24.69
CA LYS A 101 21.27 17.09 -23.54
C LYS A 101 21.19 16.34 -22.23
N ILE A 102 22.00 16.75 -21.26
CA ILE A 102 21.96 16.27 -19.88
C ILE A 102 21.08 17.22 -19.08
N PHE A 103 20.13 16.66 -18.35
CA PHE A 103 19.24 17.36 -17.44
C PHE A 103 19.62 17.02 -15.98
N ARG A 104 19.89 18.04 -15.19
CA ARG A 104 20.12 17.91 -13.75
C ARG A 104 18.81 17.75 -13.01
N ASP A 105 18.91 17.41 -11.74
CA ASP A 105 17.74 17.13 -10.88
C ASP A 105 16.61 18.15 -11.02
N HIS A 106 16.92 19.43 -10.84
CA HIS A 106 15.92 20.49 -10.91
C HIS A 106 15.30 20.61 -12.32
N GLU A 107 16.13 20.63 -13.37
CA GLU A 107 15.67 20.71 -14.76
C GLU A 107 14.79 19.50 -15.14
N MET A 108 15.17 18.32 -14.65
CA MET A 108 14.42 17.09 -14.90
C MET A 108 13.06 17.14 -14.21
N LYS A 109 13.01 17.58 -12.97
CA LYS A 109 11.78 17.72 -12.18
C LYS A 109 10.87 18.81 -12.75
N GLU A 110 11.41 19.94 -13.18
CA GLU A 110 10.63 20.99 -13.88
C GLU A 110 10.00 20.48 -15.18
N ARG A 111 10.79 19.76 -15.99
CA ARG A 111 10.29 19.17 -17.22
C ARG A 111 9.15 18.20 -16.94
N LEU A 112 9.34 17.26 -16.02
CA LEU A 112 8.31 16.28 -15.64
C LEU A 112 7.05 16.97 -15.08
N ALA A 113 7.21 18.01 -14.27
CA ALA A 113 6.10 18.75 -13.70
C ALA A 113 5.31 19.56 -14.75
N SER A 114 5.93 19.88 -15.88
CA SER A 114 5.29 20.60 -17.00
C SER A 114 4.64 19.68 -18.04
N GLU A 115 4.86 18.35 -17.99
CA GLU A 115 4.35 17.41 -18.99
C GLU A 115 2.81 17.22 -18.93
N ALA A 116 2.19 17.51 -17.78
CA ALA A 116 0.75 17.37 -17.62
C ALA A 116 0.17 18.44 -16.67
N PRO A 117 -1.13 18.73 -16.75
CA PRO A 117 -1.79 19.68 -15.87
C PRO A 117 -2.06 19.08 -14.47
N TYR A 118 -1.00 18.76 -13.73
CA TYR A 118 -1.08 18.07 -12.43
C TYR A 118 -1.92 18.82 -11.39
N GLU A 119 -1.99 20.14 -11.46
CA GLU A 119 -2.87 20.92 -10.59
C GLU A 119 -4.34 20.54 -10.74
N GLU A 120 -4.79 20.34 -11.98
CA GLU A 120 -6.18 19.91 -12.24
C GLU A 120 -6.44 18.50 -11.74
N TYR A 121 -5.45 17.60 -11.88
CA TYR A 121 -5.55 16.22 -11.40
C TYR A 121 -5.63 16.17 -9.88
N VAL A 122 -4.82 16.98 -9.18
CA VAL A 122 -4.83 17.04 -7.71
C VAL A 122 -6.14 17.59 -7.15
N LYS A 123 -6.85 18.48 -7.88
CA LYS A 123 -8.18 18.96 -7.47
C LYS A 123 -9.22 17.85 -7.36
N LYS A 124 -9.04 16.73 -8.05
CA LYS A 124 -9.92 15.54 -7.95
C LYS A 124 -9.57 14.64 -6.76
N ILE A 125 -8.49 14.89 -6.05
CA ILE A 125 -8.10 14.15 -4.85
C ILE A 125 -8.87 14.69 -3.64
N ILE A 126 -9.72 13.84 -3.07
CA ILE A 126 -10.61 14.21 -1.96
C ILE A 126 -10.05 13.68 -0.63
N ARG A 127 -9.71 14.58 0.28
CA ARG A 127 -9.30 14.22 1.65
C ARG A 127 -10.53 13.98 2.52
N LEU A 128 -10.82 12.72 2.81
CA LEU A 128 -12.01 12.32 3.56
C LEU A 128 -11.92 12.69 5.04
N ASP A 129 -10.75 12.63 5.66
CA ASP A 129 -10.56 12.98 7.08
C ASP A 129 -11.01 14.40 7.41
N LYS A 130 -10.82 15.32 6.44
CA LYS A 130 -11.26 16.72 6.59
C LYS A 130 -12.75 16.93 6.34
N ARG A 131 -13.40 16.01 5.62
CA ARG A 131 -14.81 16.15 5.20
C ARG A 131 -15.80 15.37 6.06
N VAL A 132 -15.31 14.36 6.78
CA VAL A 132 -16.15 13.46 7.58
C VAL A 132 -15.86 13.66 9.06
N LYS A 133 -16.74 14.39 9.76
CA LYS A 133 -16.67 14.50 11.22
C LYS A 133 -17.23 13.22 11.84
N ILE A 134 -16.43 12.55 12.66
CA ILE A 134 -16.86 11.37 13.43
C ILE A 134 -17.53 11.87 14.70
N SER A 135 -18.81 11.52 14.90
CA SER A 135 -19.43 11.63 16.21
C SER A 135 -18.94 10.49 17.09
N LYS A 136 -18.67 10.75 18.37
CA LYS A 136 -18.41 9.67 19.33
C LYS A 136 -19.68 8.81 19.42
N GLU A 137 -19.69 7.68 18.72
CA GLU A 137 -20.73 6.68 18.92
C GLU A 137 -20.36 5.87 20.17
N SER A 138 -21.10 6.04 21.24
CA SER A 138 -21.07 5.06 22.33
C SER A 138 -21.87 3.83 21.86
N THR A 139 -21.20 2.86 21.30
CA THR A 139 -21.84 1.55 21.04
C THR A 139 -21.91 0.83 22.36
N VAL A 140 -23.03 0.93 23.05
CA VAL A 140 -23.36 -0.02 24.11
C VAL A 140 -23.60 -1.37 23.43
N THR A 141 -22.59 -2.20 23.41
CA THR A 141 -22.69 -3.55 22.87
C THR A 141 -23.15 -4.47 23.97
N ASP A 142 -24.18 -5.24 23.72
CA ASP A 142 -24.58 -6.33 24.60
C ASP A 142 -23.38 -7.27 24.82
N GLN A 143 -22.92 -7.37 26.06
CA GLN A 143 -21.72 -8.14 26.43
C GLN A 143 -21.86 -9.63 26.07
N ALA A 144 -23.05 -10.21 26.23
CA ALA A 144 -23.28 -11.61 25.87
C ALA A 144 -23.13 -11.83 24.36
N LYS A 145 -23.68 -10.92 23.56
CA LYS A 145 -23.53 -10.96 22.10
C LYS A 145 -22.08 -10.71 21.65
N LEU A 146 -21.37 -9.80 22.33
CA LEU A 146 -19.95 -9.57 22.05
C LEU A 146 -19.13 -10.82 22.32
N ARG A 147 -19.33 -11.46 23.49
CA ARG A 147 -18.61 -12.68 23.87
C ARG A 147 -18.83 -13.82 22.86
N LYS A 148 -20.06 -14.00 22.39
CA LYS A 148 -20.37 -15.01 21.36
C LYS A 148 -19.61 -14.73 20.06
N LYS A 149 -19.53 -13.46 19.62
CA LYS A 149 -18.79 -13.08 18.43
C LYS A 149 -17.28 -13.24 18.59
N MET A 150 -16.75 -12.95 19.77
CA MET A 150 -15.32 -13.16 20.06
C MET A 150 -14.95 -14.64 19.99
N ILE A 151 -15.77 -15.50 20.58
CA ILE A 151 -15.58 -16.97 20.50
C ILE A 151 -15.67 -17.45 19.05
N ALA A 152 -16.65 -16.97 18.28
CA ALA A 152 -16.81 -17.35 16.88
C ALA A 152 -15.63 -16.87 16.00
N ALA A 153 -14.98 -15.78 16.36
CA ALA A 153 -13.79 -15.25 15.71
C ALA A 153 -12.47 -15.85 16.25
N GLY A 154 -12.54 -16.78 17.21
CA GLY A 154 -11.37 -17.47 17.74
C GLY A 154 -10.56 -16.67 18.77
N TYR A 155 -11.12 -15.60 19.34
CA TYR A 155 -10.43 -14.84 20.39
C TYR A 155 -10.32 -15.63 21.68
N THR A 156 -9.11 -15.72 22.20
CA THR A 156 -8.80 -16.27 23.52
C THR A 156 -8.48 -15.14 24.51
N MET A 157 -8.25 -15.48 25.78
CA MET A 157 -7.77 -14.51 26.76
C MET A 157 -6.38 -13.96 26.40
N GLU A 158 -5.58 -14.77 25.72
CA GLU A 158 -4.24 -14.41 25.30
C GLU A 158 -4.25 -13.23 24.29
N GLU A 159 -5.09 -13.30 23.26
CA GLU A 159 -5.24 -12.20 22.32
C GLU A 159 -5.78 -10.93 23.00
N LEU A 160 -6.65 -11.10 23.99
CA LEU A 160 -7.20 -9.95 24.73
C LEU A 160 -6.15 -9.27 25.61
N GLU A 161 -5.39 -10.04 26.37
CA GLU A 161 -4.45 -9.52 27.38
C GLU A 161 -3.11 -9.10 26.77
N LEU A 162 -2.59 -9.88 25.81
CA LEU A 162 -1.24 -9.69 25.30
C LEU A 162 -1.19 -8.86 24.00
N ILE A 163 -2.30 -8.81 23.25
CA ILE A 163 -2.35 -8.08 21.98
C ILE A 163 -3.23 -6.84 22.08
N LEU A 164 -4.52 -7.02 22.37
CA LEU A 164 -5.47 -5.91 22.31
C LEU A 164 -5.35 -4.95 23.50
N HIS A 165 -5.09 -5.46 24.70
CA HIS A 165 -4.98 -4.61 25.88
C HIS A 165 -3.85 -3.59 25.77
N PRO A 166 -2.59 -3.94 25.44
CA PRO A 166 -1.52 -2.96 25.23
C PRO A 166 -1.81 -1.95 24.12
N MET A 167 -2.47 -2.39 23.04
CA MET A 167 -2.84 -1.49 21.94
C MET A 167 -3.86 -0.43 22.39
N VAL A 168 -4.79 -0.79 23.28
CA VAL A 168 -5.83 0.12 23.74
C VAL A 168 -5.35 0.99 24.90
N SER A 169 -4.64 0.41 25.89
CA SER A 169 -4.20 1.13 27.09
C SER A 169 -3.00 2.03 26.83
N ASP A 170 -2.02 1.55 26.07
CA ASP A 170 -0.73 2.19 25.94
C ASP A 170 -0.54 2.82 24.55
N ALA A 171 -1.50 2.64 23.63
CA ALA A 171 -1.39 3.00 22.22
C ALA A 171 -0.10 2.47 21.59
N LYS A 172 0.30 1.27 22.00
CA LYS A 172 1.55 0.61 21.63
C LYS A 172 1.26 -0.74 21.02
N GLU A 173 1.94 -1.06 19.95
CA GLU A 173 1.88 -2.39 19.37
C GLU A 173 2.41 -3.43 20.35
N SER A 174 1.72 -4.57 20.43
CA SER A 174 2.19 -5.70 21.21
C SER A 174 3.52 -6.23 20.68
N THR A 175 4.40 -6.65 21.60
CA THR A 175 5.63 -7.32 21.19
C THR A 175 5.30 -8.69 20.64
N GLY A 176 5.68 -8.94 19.38
CA GLY A 176 5.39 -10.18 18.70
C GLY A 176 6.43 -10.51 17.65
N SER A 177 6.38 -11.72 17.13
CA SER A 177 7.23 -12.19 16.04
C SER A 177 6.39 -12.51 14.82
N MET A 178 6.76 -11.95 13.67
CA MET A 178 6.19 -12.33 12.38
C MET A 178 6.91 -13.57 11.85
N GLY A 179 6.59 -14.70 12.40
CA GLY A 179 7.20 -15.97 12.04
C GLY A 179 7.69 -16.70 13.28
N ASP A 180 6.79 -17.41 13.89
CA ASP A 180 7.07 -18.31 15.00
C ASP A 180 7.55 -19.66 14.43
N ASP A 181 8.70 -20.13 14.91
CA ASP A 181 9.25 -21.45 14.55
C ASP A 181 8.68 -22.59 15.41
N THR A 182 7.79 -22.28 16.33
CA THR A 182 7.12 -23.30 17.15
C THR A 182 6.35 -24.27 16.26
N PRO A 183 6.55 -25.58 16.37
CA PRO A 183 5.79 -26.58 15.63
C PRO A 183 4.31 -26.47 15.91
N ILE A 184 3.49 -26.65 14.89
CA ILE A 184 2.04 -26.66 15.02
C ILE A 184 1.64 -27.90 15.79
N ALA A 185 0.80 -27.73 16.81
CA ALA A 185 0.24 -28.83 17.57
C ALA A 185 -0.86 -29.55 16.77
N VAL A 186 -0.46 -30.48 15.88
CA VAL A 186 -1.36 -31.17 14.93
C VAL A 186 -2.44 -32.03 15.57
N LEU A 187 -2.28 -32.42 16.84
CA LEU A 187 -3.26 -33.19 17.61
C LEU A 187 -4.14 -32.32 18.51
N SER A 188 -4.03 -30.98 18.40
CA SER A 188 -4.85 -30.06 19.18
C SER A 188 -6.20 -29.84 18.53
N ASP A 189 -7.28 -29.88 19.29
CA ASP A 189 -8.63 -29.50 18.87
C ASP A 189 -8.85 -27.98 18.87
N LYS A 190 -7.85 -27.19 19.28
CA LYS A 190 -7.96 -25.75 19.33
C LYS A 190 -7.81 -25.15 17.94
N TYR A 191 -8.70 -24.22 17.62
CA TYR A 191 -8.62 -23.41 16.41
C TYR A 191 -7.30 -22.64 16.34
N ARG A 192 -6.71 -22.62 15.16
CA ARG A 192 -5.58 -21.76 14.80
C ARG A 192 -5.95 -20.94 13.57
N PRO A 193 -5.86 -19.61 13.63
CA PRO A 193 -6.14 -18.78 12.46
C PRO A 193 -5.14 -19.02 11.34
N LEU A 194 -5.55 -18.80 10.10
CA LEU A 194 -4.73 -19.05 8.92
C LEU A 194 -3.40 -18.27 8.97
N SER A 195 -3.39 -17.08 9.56
CA SER A 195 -2.19 -16.27 9.74
C SER A 195 -1.05 -16.98 10.47
N HIS A 196 -1.35 -17.85 11.42
CA HIS A 196 -0.35 -18.58 12.19
C HIS A 196 0.43 -19.64 11.39
N PHE A 197 -0.04 -19.98 10.19
CA PHE A 197 0.66 -20.93 9.29
C PHE A 197 1.67 -20.25 8.36
N PHE A 198 1.71 -18.91 8.35
CA PHE A 198 2.65 -18.16 7.55
C PHE A 198 3.83 -17.71 8.40
N ARG A 199 5.02 -17.80 7.81
CA ARG A 199 6.28 -17.44 8.45
C ARG A 199 7.12 -16.61 7.51
N GLN A 200 7.84 -15.67 8.08
CA GLN A 200 8.84 -14.91 7.37
C GLN A 200 10.06 -15.79 7.08
N LYS A 201 10.46 -15.90 5.80
CA LYS A 201 11.61 -16.73 5.39
C LYS A 201 12.94 -15.98 5.44
N PHE A 202 12.91 -14.65 5.44
CA PHE A 202 14.11 -13.83 5.43
C PHE A 202 14.40 -13.27 6.81
N SER A 203 15.69 -13.27 7.18
CA SER A 203 16.14 -12.49 8.34
C SER A 203 15.95 -11.01 8.06
N GLN A 204 15.40 -10.30 9.04
CA GLN A 204 15.34 -8.85 9.00
C GLN A 204 16.52 -8.25 9.73
N VAL A 205 16.90 -7.04 9.31
CA VAL A 205 17.97 -6.26 9.97
C VAL A 205 17.47 -5.85 11.35
N THR A 206 18.27 -6.14 12.38
CA THR A 206 17.95 -5.77 13.77
C THR A 206 17.84 -4.24 13.94
N ASN A 207 18.73 -3.51 13.27
CA ASN A 207 18.72 -2.06 13.26
C ASN A 207 18.53 -1.55 11.83
N PRO A 208 17.30 -1.32 11.38
CA PRO A 208 17.04 -0.78 10.06
C PRO A 208 17.64 0.64 9.92
N PRO A 209 17.98 1.08 8.70
CA PRO A 209 18.62 2.38 8.47
C PRO A 209 17.70 3.58 8.74
N ILE A 210 16.43 3.34 9.05
CA ILE A 210 15.44 4.34 9.41
C ILE A 210 15.10 4.16 10.90
N ASP A 211 15.45 5.14 11.70
CA ASP A 211 15.08 5.22 13.11
C ASP A 211 13.68 5.82 13.30
N SER A 212 13.13 5.73 14.51
CA SER A 212 11.77 6.20 14.82
C SER A 212 11.56 7.70 14.57
N LEU A 213 12.59 8.52 14.66
CA LEU A 213 12.51 9.96 14.37
C LEU A 213 12.46 10.22 12.87
N ARG A 214 13.24 9.49 12.10
CA ARG A 214 13.20 9.55 10.62
C ARG A 214 11.89 8.97 10.09
N GLU A 215 11.41 7.89 10.67
CA GLU A 215 10.15 7.27 10.31
C GLU A 215 9.00 8.30 10.33
N GLN A 216 8.85 9.05 11.41
CA GLN A 216 7.82 10.10 11.51
C GLN A 216 7.91 11.18 10.43
N SER A 217 9.12 11.45 9.94
CA SER A 217 9.36 12.49 8.94
C SER A 217 9.35 12.00 7.51
N ARG A 218 9.56 10.71 7.29
CA ARG A 218 9.80 10.11 5.98
C ARG A 218 8.74 9.13 5.53
N MET A 219 8.10 8.44 6.48
CA MET A 219 7.01 7.50 6.19
C MET A 219 5.65 8.16 6.31
N SER A 220 4.68 7.61 5.62
CA SER A 220 3.31 8.09 5.65
C SER A 220 2.35 6.91 5.60
N LEU A 221 1.37 6.92 6.50
CA LEU A 221 0.24 5.99 6.49
C LEU A 221 -0.88 6.45 5.56
N LYS A 222 -0.71 7.56 4.85
CA LYS A 222 -1.72 8.06 3.92
C LYS A 222 -2.06 7.00 2.89
N THR A 223 -3.32 6.64 2.87
CA THR A 223 -3.85 5.65 1.95
C THR A 223 -4.74 6.32 0.92
N ARG A 224 -4.51 5.99 -0.34
CA ARG A 224 -5.27 6.48 -1.48
C ARG A 224 -6.06 5.34 -2.07
N PHE A 225 -7.32 5.59 -2.38
CA PHE A 225 -8.21 4.58 -2.92
C PHE A 225 -9.27 5.18 -3.86
N GLY A 226 -9.77 4.35 -4.75
CA GLY A 226 -10.69 4.71 -5.81
C GLY A 226 -10.44 3.88 -7.06
N ASN A 227 -11.03 4.29 -8.16
CA ASN A 227 -10.73 3.77 -9.49
C ASN A 227 -9.46 4.47 -10.01
N LEU A 228 -8.36 3.74 -10.16
CA LEU A 228 -7.10 4.26 -10.68
C LEU A 228 -7.01 4.16 -12.21
N GLN A 229 -8.00 3.54 -12.85
CA GLN A 229 -8.09 3.33 -14.29
C GLN A 229 -6.86 2.64 -14.89
N ASP A 230 -6.55 2.93 -16.14
CA ASP A 230 -5.31 2.49 -16.78
C ASP A 230 -4.14 3.34 -16.32
N ILE A 231 -3.32 2.79 -15.44
CA ILE A 231 -2.16 3.50 -14.88
C ILE A 231 -1.04 3.75 -15.91
N LEU A 232 -1.07 3.06 -17.05
CA LEU A 232 -0.11 3.25 -18.14
C LEU A 232 -0.55 4.35 -19.10
N ASN A 233 -1.83 4.70 -19.08
CA ASN A 233 -2.40 5.78 -19.87
C ASN A 233 -3.02 6.81 -18.91
N PRO A 234 -2.21 7.75 -18.41
CA PRO A 234 -2.63 8.69 -17.37
C PRO A 234 -3.54 9.80 -17.93
N ASN A 235 -4.68 9.41 -18.49
CA ASN A 235 -5.77 10.35 -18.62
C ASN A 235 -6.20 10.79 -17.22
N PRO A 236 -6.65 12.03 -17.06
CA PRO A 236 -7.07 12.52 -15.75
C PRO A 236 -8.13 11.57 -15.19
N TYR A 237 -8.05 11.30 -13.89
CA TYR A 237 -9.06 10.49 -13.22
C TYR A 237 -10.47 10.94 -13.62
N GLU A 238 -11.24 10.08 -14.22
CA GLU A 238 -12.67 10.37 -14.48
C GLU A 238 -13.42 10.46 -13.16
N GLU A 239 -13.00 9.67 -12.18
CA GLU A 239 -13.55 9.63 -10.82
C GLU A 239 -12.62 10.29 -9.80
N ASN A 240 -13.19 10.62 -8.63
CA ASN A 240 -12.43 11.14 -7.52
C ASN A 240 -11.58 10.06 -6.87
N VAL A 241 -10.33 10.38 -6.58
CA VAL A 241 -9.46 9.58 -5.71
C VAL A 241 -9.62 10.07 -4.28
N PHE A 242 -9.86 9.14 -3.37
CA PHE A 242 -10.00 9.45 -1.95
C PHE A 242 -8.69 9.24 -1.22
N VAL A 243 -8.41 10.10 -0.24
CA VAL A 243 -7.24 10.02 0.64
C VAL A 243 -7.69 10.05 2.09
N ILE A 244 -7.11 9.17 2.89
CA ILE A 244 -7.23 9.13 4.35
C ILE A 244 -5.83 9.10 4.97
N ASP A 245 -5.67 9.65 6.17
CA ASP A 245 -4.37 9.73 6.85
C ASP A 245 -3.94 8.38 7.47
N SER A 246 -4.86 7.43 7.59
CA SER A 246 -4.59 6.08 8.10
C SER A 246 -5.35 5.02 7.31
N PRO A 247 -4.74 3.86 7.00
CA PRO A 247 -5.44 2.74 6.38
C PRO A 247 -6.48 2.10 7.30
N PHE A 248 -6.41 2.37 8.60
CA PHE A 248 -7.38 1.89 9.59
C PHE A 248 -8.46 2.92 9.82
N ILE A 249 -9.71 2.48 9.75
CA ILE A 249 -10.84 3.35 10.02
C ILE A 249 -11.82 2.69 10.98
N THR A 250 -12.48 3.52 11.79
CA THR A 250 -13.53 3.07 12.70
C THR A 250 -14.81 2.68 11.96
N ASN A 251 -15.64 1.83 12.59
CA ASN A 251 -16.94 1.47 12.03
C ASN A 251 -17.84 2.71 11.78
N GLY A 252 -17.78 3.72 12.64
CA GLY A 252 -18.55 4.95 12.45
C GLY A 252 -18.09 5.73 11.22
N PHE A 253 -16.78 5.82 10.99
CA PHE A 253 -16.23 6.43 9.77
C PHE A 253 -16.60 5.63 8.52
N PHE A 254 -16.43 4.30 8.57
CA PHE A 254 -16.81 3.42 7.48
C PHE A 254 -18.28 3.57 7.08
N LYS A 255 -19.21 3.55 8.04
CA LYS A 255 -20.65 3.76 7.76
C LYS A 255 -20.91 5.09 7.06
N LYS A 256 -20.24 6.17 7.50
CA LYS A 256 -20.43 7.50 6.88
C LYS A 256 -19.89 7.60 5.46
N ILE A 257 -18.74 6.99 5.16
CA ILE A 257 -18.21 6.99 3.79
C ILE A 257 -19.02 6.06 2.88
N SER A 258 -19.38 4.86 3.37
CA SER A 258 -20.19 3.90 2.60
C SER A 258 -21.57 4.45 2.26
N SER A 259 -22.21 5.21 3.16
CA SER A 259 -23.50 5.83 2.87
C SER A 259 -23.45 6.90 1.76
N ARG A 260 -22.30 7.57 1.62
CA ARG A 260 -22.08 8.57 0.56
C ARG A 260 -21.66 7.95 -0.77
N GLY A 261 -21.04 6.76 -0.72
CA GLY A 261 -20.54 6.03 -1.88
C GLY A 261 -21.37 4.81 -2.27
N GLN A 262 -22.66 4.73 -1.91
CA GLN A 262 -23.50 3.56 -2.19
C GLN A 262 -23.56 3.16 -3.67
N GLN A 263 -23.51 4.13 -4.57
CA GLN A 263 -23.53 3.86 -6.02
C GLN A 263 -22.24 3.21 -6.53
N THR A 264 -21.11 3.48 -5.87
CA THR A 264 -19.78 3.02 -6.30
C THR A 264 -19.21 1.90 -5.44
N THR A 265 -19.89 1.51 -4.35
CA THR A 265 -19.40 0.50 -3.39
C THR A 265 -20.26 -0.77 -3.48
N THR A 266 -19.61 -1.93 -3.41
CA THR A 266 -20.25 -3.25 -3.27
C THR A 266 -19.68 -3.94 -2.03
N ASN A 267 -20.58 -4.52 -1.21
CA ASN A 267 -20.20 -5.37 -0.09
C ASN A 267 -20.39 -6.83 -0.49
N ILE A 268 -19.33 -7.63 -0.38
CA ILE A 268 -19.36 -9.06 -0.64
C ILE A 268 -19.30 -9.80 0.70
N ASP A 269 -20.29 -10.63 0.96
CA ASP A 269 -20.37 -11.48 2.15
C ASP A 269 -19.39 -12.65 2.02
N CYS A 270 -18.41 -12.69 2.90
CA CYS A 270 -17.39 -13.72 2.96
C CYS A 270 -17.69 -14.75 4.07
N THR A 271 -18.95 -14.98 4.36
CA THR A 271 -19.40 -16.02 5.28
C THR A 271 -20.11 -17.16 4.56
N VAL A 272 -20.08 -18.34 5.13
CA VAL A 272 -20.70 -19.56 4.59
C VAL A 272 -21.48 -20.29 5.67
N GLY A 273 -22.52 -21.03 5.26
CA GLY A 273 -23.28 -21.85 6.19
C GLY A 273 -22.48 -23.00 6.77
N LYS A 274 -22.65 -23.27 8.07
CA LYS A 274 -21.86 -24.22 8.85
C LYS A 274 -22.02 -25.67 8.43
N LYS A 275 -23.15 -26.03 7.86
CA LYS A 275 -23.53 -27.46 7.68
C LYS A 275 -22.95 -28.14 6.45
N SER A 276 -22.68 -27.39 5.39
CA SER A 276 -22.04 -27.94 4.18
C SER A 276 -21.63 -26.79 3.28
N PHE A 277 -20.35 -26.70 2.97
CA PHE A 277 -19.84 -25.78 1.96
C PHE A 277 -18.63 -26.40 1.24
N ASP A 278 -18.46 -26.02 0.00
CA ASP A 278 -17.25 -26.29 -0.78
C ASP A 278 -16.46 -25.00 -0.89
N LEU A 279 -15.32 -24.95 -0.23
CA LEU A 279 -14.44 -23.79 -0.21
C LEU A 279 -14.08 -23.28 -1.62
N LYS A 280 -13.84 -24.20 -2.55
CA LYS A 280 -13.48 -23.87 -3.93
C LYS A 280 -14.63 -23.18 -4.67
N ASN A 281 -15.85 -23.64 -4.46
CA ASN A 281 -17.03 -23.05 -5.06
C ASN A 281 -17.34 -21.68 -4.44
N GLU A 282 -17.15 -21.53 -3.13
CA GLU A 282 -17.34 -20.25 -2.45
C GLU A 282 -16.33 -19.20 -2.89
N ILE A 283 -15.06 -19.58 -3.05
CA ILE A 283 -14.03 -18.68 -3.63
C ILE A 283 -14.45 -18.23 -5.04
N LYS A 284 -14.91 -19.16 -5.87
CA LYS A 284 -15.38 -18.81 -7.23
C LYS A 284 -16.58 -17.87 -7.21
N ARG A 285 -17.54 -18.09 -6.28
CA ARG A 285 -18.69 -17.20 -6.10
C ARG A 285 -18.21 -15.77 -5.81
N ILE A 286 -17.32 -15.62 -4.83
CA ILE A 286 -16.79 -14.32 -4.42
C ILE A 286 -16.00 -13.66 -5.56
N GLN A 287 -15.18 -14.42 -6.30
CA GLN A 287 -14.47 -13.92 -7.47
C GLN A 287 -15.41 -13.41 -8.54
N LEU A 288 -16.48 -14.14 -8.84
CA LEU A 288 -17.50 -13.75 -9.83
C LEU A 288 -18.28 -12.51 -9.39
N GLU A 289 -18.65 -12.41 -8.10
CA GLU A 289 -19.29 -11.22 -7.55
C GLU A 289 -18.37 -9.99 -7.66
N ALA A 290 -17.09 -10.16 -7.36
CA ALA A 290 -16.10 -9.09 -7.49
C ALA A 290 -15.92 -8.63 -8.94
N GLU A 291 -15.78 -9.57 -9.87
CA GLU A 291 -15.71 -9.27 -11.30
C GLU A 291 -16.95 -8.52 -11.80
N THR A 292 -18.12 -9.03 -11.45
CA THR A 292 -19.39 -8.41 -11.82
C THR A 292 -19.51 -7.00 -11.27
N ALA A 293 -19.04 -6.76 -10.04
CA ALA A 293 -19.01 -5.44 -9.45
C ALA A 293 -18.13 -4.48 -10.26
N VAL A 294 -16.91 -4.90 -10.62
CA VAL A 294 -16.00 -4.06 -11.43
C VAL A 294 -16.61 -3.75 -12.79
N LEU A 295 -17.11 -4.76 -13.49
CA LEU A 295 -17.73 -4.60 -14.82
C LEU A 295 -18.99 -3.73 -14.80
N SER A 296 -19.68 -3.66 -13.65
CA SER A 296 -20.83 -2.76 -13.44
C SER A 296 -20.44 -1.34 -13.00
N GLY A 297 -19.13 -0.99 -13.03
CA GLY A 297 -18.64 0.36 -12.71
C GLY A 297 -18.48 0.63 -11.22
N LYS A 298 -18.38 -0.41 -10.37
CA LYS A 298 -18.04 -0.22 -8.95
C LYS A 298 -16.58 0.02 -8.79
N SER A 299 -16.21 1.06 -8.05
CA SER A 299 -14.82 1.43 -7.74
C SER A 299 -14.36 0.98 -6.36
N HIS A 300 -15.28 0.43 -5.53
CA HIS A 300 -14.96 -0.05 -4.19
C HIS A 300 -15.61 -1.40 -3.92
N ILE A 301 -14.82 -2.40 -3.56
CA ILE A 301 -15.30 -3.71 -3.10
C ILE A 301 -14.91 -3.88 -1.64
N VAL A 302 -15.88 -4.20 -0.79
CA VAL A 302 -15.66 -4.51 0.63
C VAL A 302 -15.86 -6.00 0.84
N LEU A 303 -14.79 -6.71 1.15
CA LEU A 303 -14.83 -8.12 1.56
C LEU A 303 -15.07 -8.16 3.06
N SER A 304 -16.14 -8.80 3.53
CA SER A 304 -16.57 -8.70 4.92
C SER A 304 -17.02 -10.01 5.54
N ASP A 305 -16.58 -10.25 6.78
CA ASP A 305 -17.02 -11.34 7.64
C ASP A 305 -18.06 -10.94 8.70
N ILE A 306 -18.60 -9.71 8.63
CA ILE A 306 -19.47 -9.12 9.68
C ILE A 306 -20.71 -9.96 9.99
N ASN A 307 -21.16 -10.77 9.03
CA ASN A 307 -22.32 -11.62 9.13
C ASN A 307 -22.01 -12.99 9.76
N ALA A 308 -20.75 -13.21 10.21
CA ALA A 308 -20.40 -14.43 10.93
C ALA A 308 -21.15 -14.49 12.27
N ASP A 309 -21.74 -15.65 12.56
CA ASP A 309 -22.53 -15.93 13.76
C ASP A 309 -22.51 -17.44 14.10
N GLU A 310 -23.49 -17.92 14.87
CA GLU A 310 -23.59 -19.32 15.27
C GLU A 310 -23.89 -20.26 14.07
N GLU A 311 -24.54 -19.77 13.02
CA GLU A 311 -24.93 -20.54 11.83
C GLU A 311 -24.01 -20.32 10.62
N LYS A 312 -23.28 -19.20 10.61
CA LYS A 312 -22.39 -18.78 9.53
C LYS A 312 -20.96 -18.62 10.02
N ILE A 313 -20.03 -19.28 9.35
CA ILE A 313 -18.60 -19.15 9.63
C ILE A 313 -17.95 -18.19 8.64
N ALA A 314 -16.96 -17.45 9.12
CA ALA A 314 -16.15 -16.60 8.29
C ALA A 314 -15.17 -17.43 7.44
N LEU A 315 -15.03 -17.07 6.16
CA LEU A 315 -13.93 -17.56 5.35
C LEU A 315 -12.67 -16.73 5.68
N PRO A 316 -11.47 -17.34 5.70
CA PRO A 316 -10.23 -16.62 5.99
C PRO A 316 -10.02 -15.50 4.99
N LEU A 317 -10.10 -14.22 5.45
CA LEU A 317 -10.07 -13.08 4.54
C LEU A 317 -8.71 -12.85 3.87
N ILE A 318 -7.62 -13.34 4.44
CA ILE A 318 -6.31 -13.40 3.77
C ILE A 318 -6.42 -14.19 2.46
N LEU A 319 -7.00 -15.40 2.52
CA LEU A 319 -7.19 -16.26 1.35
C LEU A 319 -8.13 -15.63 0.33
N ILE A 320 -9.26 -15.08 0.79
CA ILE A 320 -10.26 -14.47 -0.08
C ILE A 320 -9.70 -13.24 -0.78
N THR A 321 -8.99 -12.38 -0.06
CA THR A 321 -8.37 -11.17 -0.63
C THR A 321 -7.36 -11.54 -1.71
N ALA A 322 -6.50 -12.53 -1.44
CA ALA A 322 -5.54 -13.04 -2.40
C ALA A 322 -6.21 -13.61 -3.66
N ALA A 323 -7.30 -14.39 -3.47
CA ALA A 323 -8.03 -14.99 -4.57
C ALA A 323 -8.70 -13.96 -5.47
N VAL A 324 -9.39 -12.98 -4.88
CA VAL A 324 -10.03 -11.88 -5.62
C VAL A 324 -8.98 -11.02 -6.34
N HIS A 325 -7.93 -10.62 -5.62
CA HIS A 325 -6.84 -9.83 -6.20
C HIS A 325 -6.23 -10.53 -7.42
N THR A 326 -5.85 -11.79 -7.27
CA THR A 326 -5.21 -12.56 -8.34
C THR A 326 -6.13 -12.75 -9.55
N ASP A 327 -7.41 -13.00 -9.32
CA ASP A 327 -8.40 -13.16 -10.40
C ASP A 327 -8.60 -11.86 -11.19
N LEU A 328 -8.84 -10.74 -10.50
CA LEU A 328 -8.99 -9.43 -11.14
C LEU A 328 -7.71 -8.99 -11.86
N THR A 329 -6.53 -9.35 -11.32
CA THR A 329 -5.25 -9.07 -11.96
C THR A 329 -5.07 -9.86 -13.24
N ARG A 330 -5.40 -11.15 -13.24
CA ARG A 330 -5.34 -12.01 -14.44
C ARG A 330 -6.29 -11.53 -15.53
N LYS A 331 -7.42 -10.95 -15.14
CA LYS A 331 -8.41 -10.35 -16.06
C LYS A 331 -8.06 -8.93 -16.50
N GLY A 332 -6.99 -8.33 -15.97
CA GLY A 332 -6.54 -6.98 -16.32
C GLY A 332 -7.42 -5.84 -15.78
N ILE A 333 -8.33 -6.15 -14.85
CA ILE A 333 -9.32 -5.17 -14.34
C ILE A 333 -9.08 -4.75 -12.87
N ARG A 334 -7.95 -5.17 -12.28
CA ARG A 334 -7.66 -4.92 -10.86
C ARG A 334 -7.47 -3.43 -10.51
N SER A 335 -6.95 -2.63 -11.43
CA SER A 335 -6.69 -1.19 -11.22
C SER A 335 -7.96 -0.33 -11.19
N PHE A 336 -9.08 -0.86 -11.70
CA PHE A 336 -10.36 -0.14 -11.73
C PHE A 336 -11.10 -0.16 -10.38
N VAL A 337 -10.61 -0.89 -9.40
CA VAL A 337 -11.27 -1.06 -8.12
C VAL A 337 -10.30 -1.06 -6.94
N SER A 338 -10.71 -0.49 -5.82
CA SER A 338 -10.04 -0.65 -4.53
C SER A 338 -10.69 -1.76 -3.71
N LEU A 339 -9.88 -2.67 -3.20
CA LEU A 339 -10.33 -3.72 -2.29
C LEU A 339 -10.23 -3.22 -0.85
N HIS A 340 -11.27 -3.45 -0.08
CA HIS A 340 -11.35 -3.13 1.34
C HIS A 340 -11.69 -4.41 2.10
N VAL A 341 -11.04 -4.60 3.24
CA VAL A 341 -11.27 -5.77 4.08
C VAL A 341 -11.90 -5.35 5.39
N ARG A 342 -12.99 -6.01 5.77
CA ARG A 342 -13.66 -5.84 7.05
C ARG A 342 -13.69 -7.17 7.76
N SER A 343 -12.70 -7.39 8.64
CA SER A 343 -12.46 -8.67 9.29
C SER A 343 -12.45 -8.58 10.79
N SER A 344 -12.97 -9.58 11.43
CA SER A 344 -12.79 -9.83 12.87
C SER A 344 -11.48 -10.56 13.19
N GLU A 345 -10.79 -11.11 12.19
CA GLU A 345 -9.50 -11.80 12.37
C GLU A 345 -8.28 -10.83 12.41
N CYS A 346 -8.47 -9.57 12.02
CA CYS A 346 -7.39 -8.59 11.91
C CYS A 346 -7.09 -7.97 13.27
N ILE A 347 -6.25 -8.59 14.06
CA ILE A 347 -5.92 -8.18 15.43
C ILE A 347 -4.49 -7.66 15.60
N ASP A 348 -3.60 -7.93 14.64
CA ASP A 348 -2.18 -7.62 14.75
C ASP A 348 -1.55 -7.20 13.42
N THR A 349 -0.32 -6.73 13.48
CA THR A 349 0.49 -6.34 12.33
C THR A 349 0.79 -7.51 11.41
N HIS A 350 0.95 -8.71 11.96
CA HIS A 350 1.21 -9.91 11.16
C HIS A 350 0.06 -10.18 10.19
N TYR A 351 -1.18 -10.15 10.68
CA TYR A 351 -2.37 -10.32 9.82
C TYR A 351 -2.44 -9.26 8.72
N LEU A 352 -2.16 -8.01 9.07
CA LEU A 352 -2.14 -6.90 8.11
C LEU A 352 -1.06 -7.09 7.04
N SER A 353 0.14 -7.49 7.46
CA SER A 353 1.23 -7.77 6.52
C SER A 353 0.87 -8.88 5.54
N LEU A 354 0.17 -9.92 5.98
CA LEU A 354 -0.28 -11.02 5.13
C LEU A 354 -1.33 -10.58 4.11
N ILE A 355 -2.24 -9.68 4.46
CA ILE A 355 -3.17 -9.08 3.49
C ILE A 355 -2.39 -8.35 2.40
N HIS A 356 -1.37 -7.58 2.76
CA HIS A 356 -0.50 -6.88 1.80
C HIS A 356 0.39 -7.83 1.00
N ILE A 357 0.94 -8.88 1.62
CA ILE A 357 1.85 -9.85 1.00
C ILE A 357 1.13 -10.89 0.14
N SER A 358 -0.11 -11.21 0.45
CA SER A 358 -0.92 -12.11 -0.38
C SER A 358 -1.17 -11.54 -1.78
N GLU A 359 -0.75 -10.30 -1.97
CA GLU A 359 -0.44 -9.73 -3.26
C GLU A 359 1.01 -9.99 -3.61
N PRO A 360 1.30 -10.71 -4.70
CA PRO A 360 2.67 -10.80 -5.16
C PRO A 360 3.18 -9.39 -5.51
N THR A 361 4.12 -8.92 -4.75
CA THR A 361 4.84 -7.66 -4.91
C THR A 361 5.65 -7.66 -6.21
N ARG A 362 4.99 -7.73 -7.33
CA ARG A 362 5.56 -7.40 -8.64
C ARG A 362 4.75 -6.28 -9.25
N LEU A 363 5.21 -5.05 -9.03
CA LEU A 363 4.97 -3.85 -9.85
C LEU A 363 3.52 -3.47 -10.18
N ARG A 364 2.51 -3.90 -9.40
CA ARG A 364 1.13 -3.47 -9.63
C ARG A 364 0.49 -3.11 -8.31
N ARG A 365 0.18 -1.88 -8.19
CA ARG A 365 -0.39 -1.20 -7.04
C ARG A 365 -1.73 -1.69 -6.65
N ILE A 366 -1.91 -1.64 -5.37
CA ILE A 366 -3.19 -1.85 -4.76
C ILE A 366 -3.32 -0.84 -3.64
N SER A 367 -4.31 0.01 -3.75
CA SER A 367 -4.72 0.81 -2.60
C SER A 367 -5.61 -0.06 -1.74
N TYR A 368 -5.16 -0.35 -0.52
CA TYR A 368 -5.97 -0.97 0.51
C TYR A 368 -6.42 0.06 1.52
N ALA A 369 -7.64 -0.08 1.90
CA ALA A 369 -8.08 0.37 3.19
C ALA A 369 -8.47 -0.88 3.97
N VAL A 370 -7.73 -1.24 4.98
CA VAL A 370 -8.08 -2.32 5.90
C VAL A 370 -8.89 -1.73 7.02
N PHE A 371 -10.05 -2.29 7.24
CA PHE A 371 -10.96 -1.82 8.25
C PHE A 371 -11.23 -2.94 9.22
N CYS A 372 -10.75 -2.84 10.40
CA CYS A 372 -11.44 -3.43 11.55
C CYS A 372 -10.89 -2.99 12.87
N LEU A 373 -11.74 -2.36 13.62
CA LEU A 373 -11.81 -2.58 15.07
C LEU A 373 -13.28 -2.46 15.43
N LYS A 374 -13.85 -3.56 15.89
CA LYS A 374 -15.16 -3.53 16.55
C LYS A 374 -15.05 -2.88 17.92
#